data_c90089da6d06fb6362fe1e09cd683802
#
_entry.id   c90089da6d06fb6362fe1e09cd683802
#
_cell.length_a   1.000
_cell.length_b   1.000
_cell.length_c   1.000
_cell.angle_alpha   90.00
_cell.angle_beta   90.00
_cell.angle_gamma   90.00
#
_symmetry.space_group_name_H-M   'P 1'
#
loop_
_entity.id
_entity.type
_entity.pdbx_description
1 polymer ?
#
loop_
_entity_poly.entity_id
_entity_poly.type
_entity_poly.pdbx_seq_one_letter_code
_entity_poly.pdbx_strand_id
1 'polypeptide(L)'
;MTTLRRLACLGICLCWATVAAAQLERVGDVALLDHHGEFHQLSRYQHKQAVALMAWLPGCAAQETTLKAFSDLQAQYAQQDVAFLLVDASGSKGRTASTMDGLPVLHDETQLVSESLGMEQAGDVRLINPQRLTLLYKGPAGQALANALDTLQGEPVRQTVTVAHNSCSIDFAARKAHQLNPPDYATDIAPLVIEKCVACHRENGVGPFQIDSHLSLLGWSPMIREVVMNRRMPPTQVDTMVGHSVDARRLSTEERQMLVHWIDAGGPRGDSAQDPLAEFEFTGDNNWLLGEPDYIVKTPPYAIPAAGILDYVYVDVALPFTEDRWVRAIQYLPGSPKSLHHLMAYVTAPDEDFWGTERSNTAASRRFLTSYIPGEPTVREYAPGTAIFVPAGHKLSLQLHYMTYGMQSVDETQIGLYFTEQPGLKEVRTRAVSVNNFLLPARSTNFAMQAEHVLEEAVVVTGVRARMNYRGKHMRFAAVLPDGSQRELFSIPSYNYAWQPHYQLDQPVHLPAGSRLRVSGAFDNSVSNPANPDPARDVSFGLSSSDEVFIGYFTYYAAE
;
A
#
# COMPACT_ATOMS: atom_id res chain seq x y z
N MET A 1 -55.50 34.73 -64.05
CA MET A 1 -56.33 34.56 -62.80
C MET A 1 -55.82 33.30 -62.12
N THR A 2 -54.92 33.44 -61.21
CA THR A 2 -54.31 32.30 -60.47
C THR A 2 -54.27 32.67 -58.99
N THR A 3 -55.04 32.00 -58.21
CA THR A 3 -55.23 32.19 -56.76
C THR A 3 -54.07 31.43 -56.01
N LEU A 4 -53.27 32.17 -55.27
CA LEU A 4 -52.29 31.63 -54.30
C LEU A 4 -53.06 31.21 -53.03
N ARG A 5 -52.96 29.93 -52.67
CA ARG A 5 -53.31 29.41 -51.33
C ARG A 5 -52.07 29.46 -50.41
N ARG A 6 -52.14 30.25 -49.35
CA ARG A 6 -51.17 30.24 -48.24
C ARG A 6 -51.49 29.09 -47.29
N LEU A 7 -50.58 28.13 -47.18
CA LEU A 7 -50.59 27.15 -46.08
C LEU A 7 -49.87 27.78 -44.88
N ALA A 8 -50.58 27.90 -43.79
CA ALA A 8 -50.01 28.23 -42.49
C ALA A 8 -49.53 26.94 -41.79
N CYS A 9 -48.24 26.73 -41.63
CA CYS A 9 -47.65 25.68 -40.81
C CYS A 9 -47.68 26.14 -39.35
N LEU A 10 -48.57 25.58 -38.53
CA LEU A 10 -48.49 25.66 -37.06
C LEU A 10 -47.35 24.72 -36.59
N GLY A 11 -46.22 25.29 -36.20
CA GLY A 11 -45.15 24.57 -35.52
C GLY A 11 -45.54 24.33 -34.08
N ILE A 12 -45.83 23.08 -33.72
CA ILE A 12 -45.96 22.65 -32.32
C ILE A 12 -44.55 22.46 -31.78
N CYS A 13 -44.04 23.44 -31.02
CA CYS A 13 -42.86 23.27 -30.17
C CYS A 13 -43.20 22.33 -29.02
N LEU A 14 -42.87 21.05 -29.14
CA LEU A 14 -42.82 20.15 -28.01
C LEU A 14 -41.56 20.52 -27.16
N CYS A 15 -41.79 21.28 -26.09
CA CYS A 15 -40.78 21.40 -25.03
C CYS A 15 -40.65 20.05 -24.32
N TRP A 16 -39.62 19.31 -24.68
CA TRP A 16 -39.15 18.17 -23.87
C TRP A 16 -38.54 18.74 -22.61
N ALA A 17 -39.31 18.78 -21.53
CA ALA A 17 -38.77 18.94 -20.19
C ALA A 17 -37.96 17.67 -19.90
N THR A 18 -36.66 17.74 -20.06
CA THR A 18 -35.75 16.70 -19.52
C THR A 18 -35.88 16.74 -18.00
N VAL A 19 -36.66 15.83 -17.43
CA VAL A 19 -36.61 15.54 -16.01
C VAL A 19 -35.22 14.99 -15.77
N ALA A 20 -34.29 15.82 -15.30
CA ALA A 20 -33.03 15.37 -14.77
C ALA A 20 -33.37 14.41 -13.62
N ALA A 21 -33.22 13.11 -13.85
CA ALA A 21 -33.36 12.14 -12.79
C ALA A 21 -32.31 12.53 -11.71
N ALA A 22 -32.78 12.79 -10.50
CA ALA A 22 -31.89 13.10 -9.37
C ALA A 22 -30.95 11.91 -9.20
N GLN A 23 -29.69 12.11 -9.55
CA GLN A 23 -28.66 11.07 -9.46
C GLN A 23 -28.06 11.15 -8.05
N LEU A 24 -27.85 9.98 -7.40
CA LEU A 24 -27.15 9.93 -6.12
C LEU A 24 -25.74 10.52 -6.28
N GLU A 25 -25.34 11.31 -5.31
CA GLU A 25 -23.98 11.84 -5.25
C GLU A 25 -22.96 10.68 -5.11
N ARG A 26 -21.94 10.69 -5.94
CA ARG A 26 -20.85 9.72 -5.85
C ARG A 26 -19.76 10.24 -4.92
N VAL A 27 -19.18 9.33 -4.15
CA VAL A 27 -18.00 9.58 -3.32
C VAL A 27 -16.82 8.82 -3.89
N GLY A 28 -15.60 9.32 -3.65
CA GLY A 28 -14.38 8.60 -3.98
C GLY A 28 -14.17 7.39 -3.06
N ASP A 29 -13.39 6.43 -3.52
CA ASP A 29 -12.89 5.35 -2.66
C ASP A 29 -11.78 5.91 -1.77
N VAL A 30 -11.98 5.89 -0.46
CA VAL A 30 -11.06 6.45 0.53
C VAL A 30 -10.63 5.39 1.53
N ALA A 31 -9.44 5.57 2.12
CA ALA A 31 -8.92 4.67 3.12
C ALA A 31 -8.23 5.38 4.28
N LEU A 32 -8.47 4.87 5.49
CA LEU A 32 -7.87 5.32 6.75
C LEU A 32 -7.41 4.13 7.60
N LEU A 33 -6.56 4.39 8.57
CA LEU A 33 -6.24 3.44 9.63
C LEU A 33 -7.07 3.78 10.86
N ASP A 34 -7.50 2.75 11.60
CA ASP A 34 -8.16 2.96 12.87
C ASP A 34 -7.16 3.11 14.05
N HIS A 35 -7.69 3.23 15.24
CA HIS A 35 -6.92 3.35 16.48
C HIS A 35 -6.03 2.13 16.78
N HIS A 36 -6.30 0.96 16.20
CA HIS A 36 -5.45 -0.24 16.27
C HIS A 36 -4.47 -0.35 15.10
N GLY A 37 -4.54 0.57 14.12
CA GLY A 37 -3.78 0.51 12.88
C GLY A 37 -4.32 -0.52 11.90
N GLU A 38 -5.60 -0.91 12.02
CA GLU A 38 -6.28 -1.69 11.00
C GLU A 38 -6.68 -0.82 9.82
N PHE A 39 -6.61 -1.38 8.63
CA PHE A 39 -6.86 -0.66 7.39
C PHE A 39 -8.32 -0.74 6.98
N HIS A 40 -8.97 0.41 6.84
CA HIS A 40 -10.35 0.57 6.41
C HIS A 40 -10.40 1.33 5.09
N GLN A 41 -10.95 0.70 4.05
CA GLN A 41 -11.17 1.27 2.72
C GLN A 41 -12.62 1.04 2.32
N LEU A 42 -13.32 2.05 1.80
CA LEU A 42 -14.76 1.95 1.50
C LEU A 42 -15.08 0.77 0.59
N SER A 43 -14.30 0.54 -0.46
CA SER A 43 -14.51 -0.58 -1.38
C SER A 43 -14.33 -1.97 -0.74
N ARG A 44 -13.65 -2.10 0.39
CA ARG A 44 -13.54 -3.37 1.14
C ARG A 44 -14.81 -3.71 1.92
N TYR A 45 -15.74 -2.77 2.05
CA TYR A 45 -17.04 -2.96 2.68
C TYR A 45 -18.15 -3.37 1.70
N GLN A 46 -17.82 -3.76 0.45
CA GLN A 46 -18.82 -4.17 -0.56
C GLN A 46 -19.72 -5.32 -0.10
N HIS A 47 -19.31 -6.11 0.87
CA HIS A 47 -20.11 -7.16 1.51
C HIS A 47 -21.15 -6.59 2.49
N LYS A 48 -21.07 -5.31 2.85
CA LYS A 48 -22.05 -4.60 3.69
C LYS A 48 -23.11 -3.92 2.84
N GLN A 49 -24.29 -3.72 3.42
CA GLN A 49 -25.37 -2.95 2.77
C GLN A 49 -25.05 -1.45 2.75
N ALA A 50 -24.44 -0.96 3.84
CA ALA A 50 -24.02 0.42 3.96
C ALA A 50 -22.85 0.59 4.94
N VAL A 51 -22.16 1.73 4.80
CA VAL A 51 -21.16 2.23 5.75
C VAL A 51 -21.63 3.60 6.25
N ALA A 52 -21.79 3.72 7.56
CA ALA A 52 -22.08 4.99 8.24
C ALA A 52 -20.77 5.53 8.82
N LEU A 53 -20.33 6.69 8.33
CA LEU A 53 -19.17 7.42 8.83
C LEU A 53 -19.65 8.66 9.56
N MET A 54 -19.20 8.90 10.81
CA MET A 54 -19.50 10.12 11.55
C MET A 54 -18.22 10.89 11.86
N ALA A 55 -18.18 12.17 11.48
CA ALA A 55 -17.10 13.06 11.87
C ALA A 55 -17.09 13.24 13.39
N TRP A 56 -15.98 12.91 14.01
CA TRP A 56 -15.73 13.08 15.43
C TRP A 56 -14.63 14.11 15.64
N LEU A 57 -14.87 15.03 16.59
CA LEU A 57 -13.91 16.08 16.91
C LEU A 57 -13.63 16.06 18.43
N PRO A 58 -12.40 15.74 18.87
CA PRO A 58 -12.05 15.75 20.28
C PRO A 58 -12.39 17.09 20.95
N GLY A 59 -13.02 17.02 22.13
CA GLY A 59 -13.35 18.21 22.91
C GLY A 59 -14.62 18.97 22.47
N CYS A 60 -15.33 18.53 21.47
CA CYS A 60 -16.59 19.15 21.05
C CYS A 60 -17.78 18.60 21.88
N ALA A 61 -18.23 19.34 22.88
CA ALA A 61 -19.38 18.93 23.70
C ALA A 61 -20.71 18.90 22.91
N ALA A 62 -20.84 19.72 21.86
CA ALA A 62 -22.06 19.79 21.06
C ALA A 62 -22.35 18.48 20.27
N GLN A 63 -21.35 17.61 20.05
CA GLN A 63 -21.53 16.35 19.34
C GLN A 63 -22.00 15.17 20.24
N GLU A 64 -21.98 15.30 21.56
CA GLU A 64 -22.23 14.18 22.48
C GLU A 64 -23.60 13.52 22.27
N THR A 65 -24.64 14.32 22.08
CA THR A 65 -25.98 13.80 21.78
C THR A 65 -26.01 13.03 20.45
N THR A 66 -25.33 13.53 19.43
CA THR A 66 -25.26 12.89 18.12
C THR A 66 -24.42 11.62 18.19
N LEU A 67 -23.32 11.63 18.94
CA LEU A 67 -22.47 10.46 19.17
C LEU A 67 -23.25 9.34 19.86
N LYS A 68 -23.98 9.68 20.94
CA LYS A 68 -24.85 8.72 21.62
C LYS A 68 -25.92 8.15 20.68
N ALA A 69 -26.60 8.99 19.90
CA ALA A 69 -27.60 8.53 18.92
C ALA A 69 -26.96 7.61 17.85
N PHE A 70 -25.73 7.89 17.43
CA PHE A 70 -25.00 7.06 16.46
C PHE A 70 -24.64 5.69 17.05
N SER A 71 -24.18 5.64 18.30
CA SER A 71 -23.91 4.40 19.04
C SER A 71 -25.19 3.58 19.29
N ASP A 72 -26.31 4.24 19.66
CA ASP A 72 -27.61 3.58 19.83
C ASP A 72 -28.08 2.94 18.50
N LEU A 73 -27.90 3.64 17.37
CA LEU A 73 -28.20 3.10 16.04
C LEU A 73 -27.28 1.94 15.66
N GLN A 74 -25.99 1.99 15.98
CA GLN A 74 -25.10 0.85 15.76
C GLN A 74 -25.65 -0.41 16.45
N ALA A 75 -26.06 -0.29 17.72
CA ALA A 75 -26.62 -1.41 18.46
C ALA A 75 -27.95 -1.91 17.86
N GLN A 76 -28.83 -0.99 17.45
CA GLN A 76 -30.11 -1.32 16.81
C GLN A 76 -29.93 -2.06 15.47
N TYR A 77 -28.95 -1.63 14.64
CA TYR A 77 -28.72 -2.16 13.31
C TYR A 77 -27.56 -3.19 13.25
N ALA A 78 -27.10 -3.70 14.41
CA ALA A 78 -25.96 -4.65 14.50
C ALA A 78 -26.13 -5.91 13.64
N GLN A 79 -27.39 -6.35 13.37
CA GLN A 79 -27.71 -7.55 12.60
C GLN A 79 -27.99 -7.25 11.10
N GLN A 80 -27.88 -6.00 10.66
CA GLN A 80 -28.29 -5.58 9.31
C GLN A 80 -27.14 -5.31 8.35
N ASP A 81 -25.97 -5.86 8.61
CA ASP A 81 -24.80 -5.69 7.74
C ASP A 81 -24.45 -4.22 7.42
N VAL A 82 -24.60 -3.33 8.38
CA VAL A 82 -24.16 -1.93 8.32
C VAL A 82 -22.89 -1.76 9.17
N ALA A 83 -21.88 -1.12 8.61
CA ALA A 83 -20.69 -0.73 9.36
C ALA A 83 -20.86 0.69 9.93
N PHE A 84 -20.54 0.89 11.20
CA PHE A 84 -20.54 2.19 11.88
C PHE A 84 -19.13 2.53 12.32
N LEU A 85 -18.60 3.68 11.87
CA LEU A 85 -17.21 4.09 12.09
C LEU A 85 -17.17 5.59 12.40
N LEU A 86 -16.31 5.98 13.32
CA LEU A 86 -16.01 7.38 13.57
C LEU A 86 -14.80 7.81 12.73
N VAL A 87 -14.77 9.06 12.30
CA VAL A 87 -13.63 9.67 11.61
C VAL A 87 -13.11 10.80 12.50
N ASP A 88 -11.92 10.64 13.07
CA ASP A 88 -11.24 11.72 13.77
C ASP A 88 -10.80 12.79 12.76
N ALA A 89 -11.60 13.84 12.67
CA ALA A 89 -11.43 14.93 11.72
C ALA A 89 -10.57 16.08 12.28
N SER A 90 -9.89 15.89 13.42
CA SER A 90 -9.08 16.93 14.06
C SER A 90 -7.79 17.28 13.30
N GLY A 91 -7.32 16.42 12.41
CA GLY A 91 -6.00 16.54 11.78
C GLY A 91 -4.84 16.30 12.75
N SER A 92 -5.10 15.71 13.90
CA SER A 92 -4.06 15.37 14.89
C SER A 92 -3.08 14.35 14.33
N LYS A 93 -1.78 14.52 14.63
CA LYS A 93 -0.73 13.55 14.27
C LYS A 93 -0.68 12.31 15.17
N GLY A 94 -1.49 12.25 16.24
CA GLY A 94 -1.55 11.13 17.17
C GLY A 94 -2.87 10.37 17.05
N ARG A 95 -2.85 9.03 17.14
CA ARG A 95 -4.08 8.25 17.21
C ARG A 95 -4.73 8.32 18.57
N THR A 96 -6.06 8.35 18.57
CA THR A 96 -6.86 8.08 19.78
C THR A 96 -6.56 6.66 20.26
N ALA A 97 -6.27 6.50 21.55
CA ALA A 97 -5.79 5.22 22.10
C ALA A 97 -6.90 4.15 22.29
N SER A 98 -8.17 4.49 22.08
CA SER A 98 -9.30 3.61 22.38
C SER A 98 -10.49 3.85 21.44
N THR A 99 -11.41 2.89 21.40
CA THR A 99 -12.75 3.08 20.84
C THR A 99 -13.50 4.15 21.62
N MET A 100 -14.39 4.86 20.93
CA MET A 100 -15.36 5.77 21.55
C MET A 100 -16.72 5.09 21.52
N ASP A 101 -17.32 4.85 22.69
CA ASP A 101 -18.62 4.16 22.84
C ASP A 101 -18.70 2.82 22.07
N GLY A 102 -17.58 2.06 22.02
CA GLY A 102 -17.48 0.81 21.29
C GLY A 102 -17.34 0.93 19.78
N LEU A 103 -17.27 2.16 19.23
CA LEU A 103 -17.09 2.44 17.81
C LEU A 103 -15.58 2.52 17.44
N PRO A 104 -15.14 1.91 16.33
CA PRO A 104 -13.80 2.14 15.79
C PRO A 104 -13.63 3.61 15.40
N VAL A 105 -12.46 4.19 15.73
CA VAL A 105 -12.10 5.56 15.35
C VAL A 105 -11.06 5.53 14.25
N LEU A 106 -11.42 5.99 13.06
CA LEU A 106 -10.53 6.13 11.90
C LEU A 106 -9.76 7.44 12.01
N HIS A 107 -8.46 7.39 11.80
CA HIS A 107 -7.58 8.52 11.95
C HIS A 107 -7.38 9.27 10.61
N ASP A 108 -7.99 10.45 10.46
CA ASP A 108 -7.87 11.32 9.27
C ASP A 108 -6.87 12.46 9.54
N GLU A 109 -5.59 12.10 9.71
CA GLU A 109 -4.49 13.04 9.95
C GLU A 109 -4.41 14.13 8.87
N THR A 110 -4.71 13.77 7.62
CA THR A 110 -4.71 14.70 6.49
C THR A 110 -5.96 15.57 6.40
N GLN A 111 -7.03 15.20 7.07
CA GLN A 111 -8.39 15.75 6.92
C GLN A 111 -8.99 15.61 5.50
N LEU A 112 -8.26 15.03 4.54
CA LEU A 112 -8.70 14.92 3.14
C LEU A 112 -9.93 14.03 2.97
N VAL A 113 -10.10 13.00 3.82
CA VAL A 113 -11.30 12.17 3.78
C VAL A 113 -12.51 12.95 4.26
N SER A 114 -12.39 13.66 5.37
CA SER A 114 -13.45 14.54 5.90
C SER A 114 -13.82 15.62 4.89
N GLU A 115 -12.83 16.25 4.24
CA GLU A 115 -13.02 17.25 3.18
C GLU A 115 -13.76 16.66 1.98
N SER A 116 -13.30 15.51 1.45
CA SER A 116 -13.86 14.88 0.25
C SER A 116 -15.29 14.38 0.45
N LEU A 117 -15.66 14.05 1.70
CA LEU A 117 -17.00 13.67 2.09
C LEU A 117 -17.87 14.88 2.49
N GLY A 118 -17.32 16.09 2.46
CA GLY A 118 -18.02 17.32 2.86
C GLY A 118 -18.47 17.30 4.32
N MET A 119 -17.69 16.74 5.21
CA MET A 119 -17.92 16.75 6.66
C MET A 119 -17.38 18.07 7.23
N GLU A 120 -18.25 19.04 7.45
CA GLU A 120 -17.85 20.40 7.88
C GLU A 120 -18.01 20.62 9.40
N GLN A 121 -18.74 19.73 10.07
CA GLN A 121 -19.04 19.85 11.50
C GLN A 121 -18.89 18.51 12.22
N ALA A 122 -18.54 18.56 13.48
CA ALA A 122 -18.58 17.38 14.36
C ALA A 122 -20.00 16.81 14.43
N GLY A 123 -20.14 15.50 14.35
CA GLY A 123 -21.43 14.83 14.29
C GLY A 123 -22.04 14.72 12.88
N ASP A 124 -21.38 15.26 11.85
CA ASP A 124 -21.76 15.01 10.46
C ASP A 124 -21.66 13.52 10.12
N VAL A 125 -22.79 12.91 9.71
CA VAL A 125 -22.86 11.52 9.27
C VAL A 125 -22.99 11.44 7.77
N ARG A 126 -22.29 10.49 7.18
CA ARG A 126 -22.40 10.08 5.78
C ARG A 126 -22.76 8.59 5.73
N LEU A 127 -23.96 8.28 5.24
CA LEU A 127 -24.36 6.90 4.95
C LEU A 127 -24.05 6.61 3.48
N ILE A 128 -23.19 5.64 3.24
CA ILE A 128 -22.63 5.34 1.92
C ILE A 128 -22.98 3.92 1.52
N ASN A 129 -23.44 3.74 0.27
CA ASN A 129 -23.52 2.42 -0.35
C ASN A 129 -22.11 2.04 -0.86
N PRO A 130 -21.44 1.01 -0.30
CA PRO A 130 -20.05 0.70 -0.62
C PRO A 130 -19.89 -0.02 -1.97
N GLN A 131 -20.94 -0.66 -2.52
CA GLN A 131 -20.89 -1.31 -3.83
C GLN A 131 -20.87 -0.28 -4.97
N ARG A 132 -21.56 0.86 -4.79
CA ARG A 132 -21.73 1.91 -5.81
C ARG A 132 -20.92 3.17 -5.50
N LEU A 133 -20.35 3.27 -4.31
CA LEU A 133 -19.72 4.48 -3.77
C LEU A 133 -20.64 5.69 -3.92
N THR A 134 -21.89 5.55 -3.47
CA THR A 134 -22.91 6.59 -3.55
C THR A 134 -23.42 6.96 -2.18
N LEU A 135 -23.70 8.24 -2.01
CA LEU A 135 -24.14 8.82 -0.76
C LEU A 135 -25.67 8.71 -0.62
N LEU A 136 -26.11 8.06 0.44
CA LEU A 136 -27.51 7.83 0.73
C LEU A 136 -28.08 8.89 1.69
N TYR A 137 -27.23 9.34 2.67
CA TYR A 137 -27.64 10.30 3.70
C TYR A 137 -26.48 11.24 4.07
N LYS A 138 -26.84 12.50 4.33
CA LYS A 138 -25.98 13.55 4.92
C LYS A 138 -26.72 14.21 6.08
N GLY A 139 -26.13 14.30 7.25
CA GLY A 139 -26.70 15.01 8.39
C GLY A 139 -26.29 14.40 9.72
N PRO A 140 -26.92 14.78 10.84
CA PRO A 140 -26.61 14.25 12.16
C PRO A 140 -27.18 12.85 12.37
N ALA A 141 -26.65 12.07 13.31
CA ALA A 141 -27.32 10.85 13.76
C ALA A 141 -28.64 11.19 14.48
N GLY A 142 -29.65 10.33 14.29
CA GLY A 142 -30.97 10.48 14.87
C GLY A 142 -32.06 9.86 13.96
N GLN A 143 -33.34 10.31 14.14
CA GLN A 143 -34.47 9.69 13.44
C GLN A 143 -34.35 9.72 11.91
N ALA A 144 -33.76 10.77 11.34
CA ALA A 144 -33.60 10.86 9.89
C ALA A 144 -32.60 9.84 9.34
N LEU A 145 -31.51 9.58 10.07
CA LEU A 145 -30.57 8.50 9.75
C LEU A 145 -31.22 7.12 9.93
N ALA A 146 -31.99 6.91 11.01
CA ALA A 146 -32.74 5.67 11.22
C ALA A 146 -33.67 5.39 10.04
N ASN A 147 -34.45 6.38 9.61
CA ASN A 147 -35.35 6.26 8.44
C ASN A 147 -34.56 5.92 7.15
N ALA A 148 -33.36 6.50 6.96
CA ALA A 148 -32.50 6.17 5.83
C ALA A 148 -31.97 4.73 5.90
N LEU A 149 -31.62 4.24 7.10
CA LEU A 149 -31.22 2.85 7.34
C LEU A 149 -32.37 1.87 7.08
N ASP A 150 -33.58 2.19 7.50
CA ASP A 150 -34.79 1.38 7.25
C ASP A 150 -35.04 1.20 5.75
N THR A 151 -34.73 2.21 4.92
CA THR A 151 -34.91 2.11 3.46
C THR A 151 -33.94 1.12 2.80
N LEU A 152 -32.85 0.71 3.46
CA LEU A 152 -31.94 -0.30 2.91
C LEU A 152 -32.61 -1.66 2.69
N GLN A 153 -33.70 -1.95 3.40
CA GLN A 153 -34.45 -3.20 3.30
C GLN A 153 -35.58 -3.14 2.23
N GLY A 154 -35.83 -1.96 1.62
CA GLY A 154 -36.96 -1.72 0.71
C GLY A 154 -36.55 -1.25 -0.68
N GLU A 155 -37.32 -0.28 -1.20
CA GLU A 155 -37.05 0.31 -2.51
C GLU A 155 -35.70 1.03 -2.56
N PRO A 156 -34.99 0.98 -3.71
CA PRO A 156 -33.69 1.64 -3.85
C PRO A 156 -33.80 3.15 -3.60
N VAL A 157 -32.92 3.67 -2.75
CA VAL A 157 -32.76 5.11 -2.53
C VAL A 157 -32.38 5.77 -3.85
N ARG A 158 -33.15 6.75 -4.28
CA ARG A 158 -33.00 7.45 -5.57
C ARG A 158 -32.34 8.83 -5.43
N GLN A 159 -32.37 9.39 -4.23
CA GLN A 159 -31.82 10.71 -3.93
C GLN A 159 -31.20 10.73 -2.55
N THR A 160 -30.08 11.42 -2.43
CA THR A 160 -29.41 11.64 -1.13
C THR A 160 -30.31 12.47 -0.22
N VAL A 161 -30.61 11.95 0.97
CA VAL A 161 -31.33 12.69 2.02
C VAL A 161 -30.34 13.60 2.73
N THR A 162 -30.65 14.90 2.81
CA THR A 162 -29.80 15.89 3.49
C THR A 162 -30.58 16.56 4.63
N VAL A 163 -29.97 16.56 5.82
CA VAL A 163 -30.52 17.19 7.03
C VAL A 163 -29.45 18.11 7.63
N ALA A 164 -29.79 19.38 7.77
CA ALA A 164 -28.90 20.36 8.40
C ALA A 164 -28.88 20.18 9.93
N HIS A 165 -27.75 20.44 10.55
CA HIS A 165 -27.60 20.56 11.99
C HIS A 165 -26.54 21.61 12.32
N ASN A 166 -26.33 21.88 13.58
CA ASN A 166 -25.32 22.85 14.04
C ASN A 166 -24.48 22.23 15.17
N SER A 167 -23.19 22.23 14.99
CA SER A 167 -22.23 21.66 15.94
C SER A 167 -20.88 22.43 15.83
N CYS A 168 -19.81 21.91 16.45
CA CYS A 168 -18.48 22.49 16.30
C CYS A 168 -17.99 22.35 14.85
N SER A 169 -17.57 23.44 14.25
CA SER A 169 -16.96 23.43 12.91
C SER A 169 -15.62 22.74 12.93
N ILE A 170 -15.33 21.96 11.90
CA ILE A 170 -14.00 21.38 11.67
C ILE A 170 -13.13 22.44 11.00
N ASP A 171 -11.92 22.64 11.52
CA ASP A 171 -10.96 23.57 10.93
C ASP A 171 -10.05 22.83 9.94
N PHE A 172 -10.25 23.08 8.64
CA PHE A 172 -9.42 22.58 7.55
C PHE A 172 -8.30 23.58 7.23
N ALA A 173 -7.32 23.69 8.12
CA ALA A 173 -6.27 24.69 8.02
C ALA A 173 -5.45 24.56 6.71
N ALA A 174 -5.09 23.36 6.30
CA ALA A 174 -4.35 23.13 5.05
C ALA A 174 -5.16 23.50 3.81
N ARG A 175 -6.45 23.13 3.74
CA ARG A 175 -7.35 23.54 2.65
C ARG A 175 -7.42 25.06 2.53
N LYS A 176 -7.63 25.76 3.65
CA LYS A 176 -7.68 27.24 3.67
C LYS A 176 -6.35 27.86 3.21
N ALA A 177 -5.22 27.33 3.68
CA ALA A 177 -3.91 27.81 3.28
C ALA A 177 -3.66 27.62 1.77
N HIS A 178 -3.99 26.46 1.22
CA HIS A 178 -3.81 26.16 -0.21
C HIS A 178 -4.83 26.88 -1.10
N GLN A 179 -6.00 27.26 -0.60
CA GLN A 179 -6.94 28.14 -1.31
C GLN A 179 -6.41 29.59 -1.42
N LEU A 180 -5.73 30.07 -0.40
CA LEU A 180 -5.12 31.40 -0.38
C LEU A 180 -3.80 31.47 -1.15
N ASN A 181 -3.02 30.40 -1.08
CA ASN A 181 -1.72 30.27 -1.73
C ASN A 181 -1.61 28.86 -2.34
N PRO A 182 -2.14 28.65 -3.57
CA PRO A 182 -2.14 27.33 -4.19
C PRO A 182 -0.72 26.80 -4.41
N PRO A 183 -0.49 25.49 -4.24
CA PRO A 183 0.81 24.87 -4.54
C PRO A 183 1.23 25.13 -5.99
N ASP A 184 2.48 25.50 -6.20
CA ASP A 184 3.03 25.76 -7.53
C ASP A 184 3.49 24.45 -8.19
N TYR A 185 3.19 24.32 -9.47
CA TYR A 185 3.57 23.09 -10.21
C TYR A 185 5.09 22.88 -10.27
N ALA A 186 5.84 23.93 -10.60
CA ALA A 186 7.27 23.79 -10.88
C ALA A 186 8.12 23.62 -9.61
N THR A 187 7.74 24.28 -8.52
CA THR A 187 8.53 24.29 -7.27
C THR A 187 8.06 23.29 -6.24
N ASP A 188 6.78 22.89 -6.24
CA ASP A 188 6.20 22.05 -5.21
C ASP A 188 5.77 20.68 -5.76
N ILE A 189 5.01 20.65 -6.85
CA ILE A 189 4.37 19.42 -7.34
C ILE A 189 5.32 18.57 -8.20
N ALA A 190 6.01 19.17 -9.17
CA ALA A 190 6.90 18.40 -10.04
C ALA A 190 8.06 17.75 -9.29
N PRO A 191 8.76 18.43 -8.34
CA PRO A 191 9.78 17.77 -7.51
C PRO A 191 9.22 16.62 -6.67
N LEU A 192 8.03 16.79 -6.07
CA LEU A 192 7.36 15.73 -5.32
C LEU A 192 7.06 14.50 -6.20
N VAL A 193 6.53 14.72 -7.40
CA VAL A 193 6.20 13.64 -8.36
C VAL A 193 7.46 12.95 -8.84
N ILE A 194 8.54 13.69 -9.11
CA ILE A 194 9.85 13.13 -9.46
C ILE A 194 10.35 12.19 -8.36
N GLU A 195 10.32 12.63 -7.12
CA GLU A 195 10.81 11.85 -5.98
C GLU A 195 9.97 10.60 -5.69
N LYS A 196 8.65 10.73 -5.69
CA LYS A 196 7.74 9.69 -5.18
C LYS A 196 7.17 8.77 -6.27
N CYS A 197 7.04 9.24 -7.52
CA CYS A 197 6.25 8.56 -8.55
C CYS A 197 7.07 8.11 -9.78
N VAL A 198 7.98 8.98 -10.27
CA VAL A 198 8.66 8.79 -11.57
C VAL A 198 9.53 7.52 -11.60
N ALA A 199 10.09 7.07 -10.48
CA ALA A 199 10.86 5.81 -10.46
C ALA A 199 10.11 4.61 -11.08
N CYS A 200 8.77 4.58 -10.94
CA CYS A 200 7.93 3.55 -11.54
C CYS A 200 7.19 4.06 -12.79
N HIS A 201 6.70 5.32 -12.75
CA HIS A 201 5.86 5.93 -13.79
C HIS A 201 6.68 6.72 -14.82
N ARG A 202 7.58 6.04 -15.53
CA ARG A 202 8.47 6.58 -16.58
C ARG A 202 8.54 5.65 -17.80
N GLU A 203 9.20 6.09 -18.83
CA GLU A 203 9.52 5.21 -19.94
C GLU A 203 10.34 4.00 -19.44
N ASN A 204 9.97 2.81 -19.88
CA ASN A 204 10.53 1.53 -19.45
C ASN A 204 10.39 1.21 -17.94
N GLY A 205 9.66 2.03 -17.19
CA GLY A 205 9.30 1.72 -15.81
C GLY A 205 8.15 0.72 -15.69
N VAL A 206 7.93 0.18 -14.49
CA VAL A 206 6.89 -0.81 -14.17
C VAL A 206 5.48 -0.20 -14.13
N GLY A 207 5.36 1.12 -13.94
CA GLY A 207 4.08 1.81 -13.91
C GLY A 207 3.32 1.69 -15.24
N PRO A 208 1.98 1.57 -15.22
CA PRO A 208 1.18 1.33 -16.43
C PRO A 208 1.10 2.55 -17.37
N PHE A 209 1.53 3.71 -16.91
CA PHE A 209 1.59 4.96 -17.67
C PHE A 209 2.78 5.81 -17.21
N GLN A 210 3.20 6.74 -18.05
CA GLN A 210 4.29 7.67 -17.77
C GLN A 210 3.76 8.98 -17.18
N ILE A 211 4.55 9.59 -16.31
CA ILE A 211 4.36 10.95 -15.80
C ILE A 211 5.63 11.73 -16.16
N ASP A 212 5.67 12.23 -17.38
CA ASP A 212 6.84 12.85 -18.02
C ASP A 212 6.64 14.33 -18.38
N SER A 213 5.51 14.92 -17.98
CA SER A 213 5.19 16.32 -18.26
C SER A 213 4.01 16.77 -17.41
N HIS A 214 3.80 18.10 -17.30
CA HIS A 214 2.58 18.65 -16.69
C HIS A 214 1.32 18.09 -17.36
N LEU A 215 1.31 17.96 -18.69
CA LEU A 215 0.13 17.50 -19.43
C LEU A 215 -0.20 16.04 -19.12
N SER A 216 0.80 15.16 -19.04
CA SER A 216 0.60 13.76 -18.63
C SER A 216 0.12 13.66 -17.18
N LEU A 217 0.71 14.43 -16.27
CA LEU A 217 0.28 14.49 -14.87
C LEU A 217 -1.17 14.98 -14.75
N LEU A 218 -1.54 16.04 -15.48
CA LEU A 218 -2.90 16.57 -15.49
C LEU A 218 -3.89 15.55 -16.07
N GLY A 219 -3.53 14.84 -17.14
CA GLY A 219 -4.37 13.82 -17.75
C GLY A 219 -4.70 12.65 -16.80
N TRP A 220 -3.76 12.29 -15.93
CA TRP A 220 -3.92 11.22 -14.95
C TRP A 220 -4.38 11.71 -13.57
N SER A 221 -4.52 13.02 -13.35
CA SER A 221 -4.79 13.61 -12.03
C SER A 221 -6.04 13.04 -11.33
N PRO A 222 -7.18 12.73 -12.00
CA PRO A 222 -8.32 12.13 -11.32
C PRO A 222 -8.01 10.74 -10.74
N MET A 223 -7.25 9.91 -11.50
CA MET A 223 -6.81 8.60 -11.03
C MET A 223 -5.75 8.73 -9.93
N ILE A 224 -4.80 9.65 -10.08
CA ILE A 224 -3.76 9.92 -9.07
C ILE A 224 -4.42 10.33 -7.76
N ARG A 225 -5.39 11.25 -7.81
CA ARG A 225 -6.17 11.64 -6.62
C ARG A 225 -6.82 10.44 -5.95
N GLU A 226 -7.52 9.59 -6.69
CA GLU A 226 -8.18 8.41 -6.15
C GLU A 226 -7.18 7.45 -5.47
N VAL A 227 -6.07 7.13 -6.14
CA VAL A 227 -5.09 6.17 -5.60
C VAL A 227 -4.28 6.73 -4.42
N VAL A 228 -4.17 8.04 -4.30
CA VAL A 228 -3.60 8.73 -3.13
C VAL A 228 -4.60 8.72 -1.96
N MET A 229 -5.89 8.98 -2.22
CA MET A 229 -6.95 9.00 -1.21
C MET A 229 -7.24 7.62 -0.62
N ASN A 230 -7.18 6.56 -1.43
CA ASN A 230 -7.37 5.19 -0.96
C ASN A 230 -6.05 4.50 -0.55
N ARG A 231 -4.94 5.25 -0.51
CA ARG A 231 -3.61 4.79 -0.10
C ARG A 231 -3.02 3.66 -0.95
N ARG A 232 -3.48 3.49 -2.18
CA ARG A 232 -2.93 2.50 -3.13
C ARG A 232 -1.58 2.93 -3.70
N MET A 233 -1.37 4.25 -3.86
CA MET A 233 -0.11 4.83 -4.36
C MET A 233 0.37 5.98 -3.45
N PRO A 234 1.68 6.11 -3.27
CA PRO A 234 2.72 5.12 -3.57
C PRO A 234 2.44 3.79 -2.86
N PRO A 235 2.89 2.62 -3.37
CA PRO A 235 2.48 1.30 -2.88
C PRO A 235 3.03 0.94 -1.48
N THR A 236 3.64 1.86 -0.79
CA THR A 236 4.20 1.71 0.56
C THR A 236 3.10 1.87 1.61
N GLN A 237 2.47 0.78 1.97
CA GLN A 237 1.37 0.79 2.95
C GLN A 237 1.88 0.51 4.36
N VAL A 238 2.67 1.43 4.88
CA VAL A 238 3.28 1.34 6.20
C VAL A 238 2.46 2.14 7.20
N ASP A 239 2.30 1.60 8.41
CA ASP A 239 1.79 2.33 9.54
C ASP A 239 2.90 3.16 10.19
N THR A 240 2.89 4.45 9.92
CA THR A 240 3.91 5.38 10.41
C THR A 240 3.93 5.59 11.92
N MET A 241 2.91 5.11 12.64
CA MET A 241 2.87 5.14 14.10
C MET A 241 3.60 3.97 14.75
N VAL A 242 3.94 2.93 13.97
CA VAL A 242 4.53 1.66 14.46
C VAL A 242 5.91 1.39 13.88
N GLY A 243 6.56 2.29 13.26
CA GLY A 243 7.89 2.11 12.71
C GLY A 243 8.09 2.86 11.41
N HIS A 244 9.35 3.15 11.14
CA HIS A 244 9.74 3.92 9.99
C HIS A 244 10.77 3.15 9.16
N SER A 245 10.75 3.38 7.87
CA SER A 245 11.75 2.85 6.94
C SER A 245 12.36 3.99 6.14
N VAL A 246 13.68 3.97 6.00
CA VAL A 246 14.42 4.96 5.21
C VAL A 246 14.11 4.86 3.72
N ASP A 247 13.69 3.69 3.23
CA ASP A 247 13.49 3.41 1.80
C ASP A 247 12.04 3.60 1.36
N ALA A 248 11.10 3.83 2.29
CA ALA A 248 9.69 3.91 1.97
C ALA A 248 9.35 5.21 1.24
N ARG A 249 8.97 5.12 -0.03
CA ARG A 249 8.49 6.26 -0.85
C ARG A 249 7.07 6.64 -0.50
N ARG A 250 6.82 7.00 0.75
CA ARG A 250 5.51 7.45 1.21
C ARG A 250 5.33 8.96 1.02
N LEU A 251 4.10 9.39 0.88
CA LEU A 251 3.74 10.80 1.00
C LEU A 251 3.58 11.16 2.47
N SER A 252 4.16 12.26 2.91
CA SER A 252 3.85 12.86 4.22
C SER A 252 2.41 13.38 4.23
N THR A 253 1.92 13.79 5.39
CA THR A 253 0.62 14.44 5.53
C THR A 253 0.54 15.70 4.67
N GLU A 254 1.56 16.54 4.75
CA GLU A 254 1.66 17.80 4.02
C GLU A 254 1.78 17.57 2.50
N GLU A 255 2.62 16.63 2.06
CA GLU A 255 2.77 16.27 0.65
C GLU A 255 1.47 15.73 0.04
N ARG A 256 0.71 14.93 0.81
CA ARG A 256 -0.58 14.40 0.37
C ARG A 256 -1.63 15.50 0.25
N GLN A 257 -1.71 16.39 1.24
CA GLN A 257 -2.59 17.56 1.20
C GLN A 257 -2.26 18.45 0.02
N MET A 258 -0.97 18.76 -0.17
CA MET A 258 -0.48 19.61 -1.26
C MET A 258 -0.86 19.05 -2.65
N LEU A 259 -0.59 17.77 -2.89
CA LEU A 259 -0.89 17.12 -4.17
C LEU A 259 -2.41 17.06 -4.44
N VAL A 260 -3.20 16.66 -3.44
CA VAL A 260 -4.66 16.54 -3.61
C VAL A 260 -5.30 17.90 -3.82
N HIS A 261 -4.92 18.91 -3.03
CA HIS A 261 -5.47 20.28 -3.19
C HIS A 261 -5.06 20.92 -4.52
N TRP A 262 -3.83 20.65 -5.02
CA TRP A 262 -3.42 21.09 -6.34
C TRP A 262 -4.28 20.46 -7.45
N ILE A 263 -4.55 19.14 -7.35
CA ILE A 263 -5.44 18.44 -8.29
C ILE A 263 -6.86 19.01 -8.21
N ASP A 264 -7.40 19.22 -7.01
CA ASP A 264 -8.74 19.76 -6.79
C ASP A 264 -8.90 21.21 -7.29
N ALA A 265 -7.80 21.97 -7.34
CA ALA A 265 -7.72 23.30 -7.96
C ALA A 265 -7.64 23.24 -9.51
N GLY A 266 -7.71 22.05 -10.12
CA GLY A 266 -7.64 21.85 -11.57
C GLY A 266 -6.23 21.68 -12.11
N GLY A 267 -5.23 21.47 -11.28
CA GLY A 267 -3.85 21.18 -11.66
C GLY A 267 -3.16 22.35 -12.38
N PRO A 268 -3.17 23.58 -11.86
CA PRO A 268 -2.63 24.74 -12.56
C PRO A 268 -1.13 24.58 -12.79
N ARG A 269 -0.67 24.97 -14.00
CA ARG A 269 0.75 24.94 -14.33
C ARG A 269 1.54 26.10 -13.72
N GLY A 270 0.88 27.21 -13.43
CA GLY A 270 1.56 28.47 -13.06
C GLY A 270 2.24 29.14 -14.26
N ASP A 271 3.10 30.09 -13.96
CA ASP A 271 3.76 30.96 -14.97
C ASP A 271 5.13 30.44 -15.44
N SER A 272 5.61 29.30 -14.92
CA SER A 272 6.91 28.72 -15.31
C SER A 272 6.93 28.31 -16.77
N ALA A 273 7.94 28.80 -17.49
CA ALA A 273 8.19 28.39 -18.89
C ALA A 273 8.79 26.96 -18.98
N GLN A 274 9.49 26.54 -17.92
CA GLN A 274 10.12 25.21 -17.82
C GLN A 274 9.14 24.18 -17.30
N ASP A 275 9.30 22.93 -17.75
CA ASP A 275 8.56 21.77 -17.24
C ASP A 275 9.54 20.80 -16.58
N PRO A 276 9.68 20.84 -15.24
CA PRO A 276 10.67 20.01 -14.56
C PRO A 276 10.48 18.51 -14.79
N LEU A 277 9.24 18.04 -15.01
CA LEU A 277 8.99 16.64 -15.38
C LEU A 277 9.49 16.30 -16.76
N ALA A 278 9.35 17.21 -17.75
CA ALA A 278 9.82 16.99 -19.11
C ALA A 278 11.35 17.12 -19.25
N GLU A 279 11.98 17.82 -18.33
CA GLU A 279 13.43 18.01 -18.29
C GLU A 279 14.14 16.93 -17.44
N PHE A 280 13.39 16.12 -16.68
CA PHE A 280 13.95 15.13 -15.76
C PHE A 280 14.34 13.84 -16.50
N GLU A 281 15.60 13.43 -16.36
CA GLU A 281 16.11 12.15 -16.84
C GLU A 281 16.38 11.19 -15.67
N PHE A 282 15.76 10.01 -15.70
CA PHE A 282 16.00 8.96 -14.73
C PHE A 282 17.24 8.14 -15.11
N THR A 283 18.25 8.13 -14.25
CA THR A 283 19.55 7.49 -14.53
C THR A 283 19.78 6.16 -13.77
N GLY A 284 18.81 5.72 -12.96
CA GLY A 284 19.02 4.65 -11.98
C GLY A 284 19.09 3.21 -12.50
N ASP A 285 18.62 2.93 -13.74
CA ASP A 285 18.51 1.54 -14.22
C ASP A 285 19.69 1.07 -15.08
N ASN A 286 20.51 1.98 -15.58
CA ASN A 286 21.52 1.65 -16.58
C ASN A 286 22.96 1.93 -16.12
N ASN A 287 23.14 2.43 -14.90
CA ASN A 287 24.42 2.84 -14.39
C ASN A 287 24.72 2.23 -13.04
N TRP A 288 25.98 1.85 -12.82
CA TRP A 288 26.48 1.47 -11.51
C TRP A 288 26.63 2.71 -10.62
N LEU A 289 25.72 2.89 -9.68
CA LEU A 289 25.61 4.11 -8.84
C LEU A 289 26.76 4.25 -7.84
N LEU A 290 27.40 3.13 -7.47
CA LEU A 290 28.58 3.09 -6.58
C LEU A 290 29.91 2.96 -7.34
N GLY A 291 29.92 3.21 -8.65
CA GLY A 291 31.03 2.90 -9.55
C GLY A 291 31.03 1.44 -10.00
N GLU A 292 32.07 1.02 -10.74
CA GLU A 292 32.16 -0.35 -11.25
C GLU A 292 32.19 -1.36 -10.10
N PRO A 293 31.34 -2.41 -10.11
CA PRO A 293 31.37 -3.46 -9.09
C PRO A 293 32.65 -4.28 -9.13
N ASP A 294 33.05 -4.80 -7.98
CA ASP A 294 34.19 -5.74 -7.89
C ASP A 294 33.92 -7.06 -8.64
N TYR A 295 32.63 -7.45 -8.71
CA TYR A 295 32.20 -8.61 -9.47
C TYR A 295 30.76 -8.44 -9.97
N ILE A 296 30.51 -8.84 -11.24
CA ILE A 296 29.19 -8.81 -11.86
C ILE A 296 28.71 -10.23 -12.12
N VAL A 297 27.59 -10.59 -11.50
CA VAL A 297 26.85 -11.82 -11.79
C VAL A 297 25.80 -11.52 -12.85
N LYS A 298 25.71 -12.37 -13.88
CA LYS A 298 24.70 -12.27 -14.92
C LYS A 298 23.76 -13.47 -14.84
N THR A 299 22.43 -13.20 -14.90
CA THR A 299 21.46 -14.28 -15.06
C THR A 299 21.53 -14.82 -16.50
N PRO A 300 21.24 -16.10 -16.74
CA PRO A 300 21.03 -16.58 -18.11
C PRO A 300 19.89 -15.79 -18.77
N PRO A 301 19.99 -15.51 -20.09
CA PRO A 301 18.90 -14.88 -20.83
C PRO A 301 17.60 -15.69 -20.72
N TYR A 302 16.50 -15.05 -20.34
CA TYR A 302 15.18 -15.67 -20.22
C TYR A 302 14.17 -14.99 -21.13
N ALA A 303 13.57 -15.75 -22.05
CA ALA A 303 12.56 -15.24 -22.99
C ALA A 303 11.19 -15.17 -22.32
N ILE A 304 10.57 -14.00 -22.31
CA ILE A 304 9.29 -13.71 -21.67
C ILE A 304 8.24 -13.51 -22.76
N PRO A 305 7.15 -14.32 -22.76
CA PRO A 305 6.08 -14.19 -23.75
C PRO A 305 5.27 -12.90 -23.56
N ALA A 306 4.54 -12.49 -24.61
CA ALA A 306 3.69 -11.30 -24.53
C ALA A 306 2.53 -11.42 -23.53
N ALA A 307 2.02 -12.62 -23.30
CA ALA A 307 0.87 -12.88 -22.44
C ALA A 307 0.99 -14.25 -21.77
N GLY A 308 0.27 -14.44 -20.67
CA GLY A 308 0.22 -15.67 -19.88
C GLY A 308 0.62 -15.44 -18.43
N ILE A 309 0.40 -16.45 -17.60
CA ILE A 309 0.89 -16.53 -16.21
C ILE A 309 2.19 -17.32 -16.25
N LEU A 310 3.23 -16.76 -15.64
CA LEU A 310 4.54 -17.39 -15.57
C LEU A 310 4.80 -17.90 -14.15
N ASP A 311 5.31 -19.13 -14.07
CA ASP A 311 5.79 -19.68 -12.82
C ASP A 311 7.13 -19.03 -12.41
N TYR A 312 7.52 -19.25 -11.16
CA TYR A 312 8.84 -18.84 -10.68
C TYR A 312 9.95 -19.53 -11.47
N VAL A 313 10.93 -18.75 -11.85
CA VAL A 313 12.17 -19.22 -12.49
C VAL A 313 13.27 -19.26 -11.44
N TYR A 314 13.98 -20.36 -11.39
CA TYR A 314 15.05 -20.56 -10.44
C TYR A 314 16.35 -20.82 -11.19
N VAL A 315 17.44 -20.17 -10.79
CA VAL A 315 18.74 -20.26 -11.45
C VAL A 315 19.85 -20.35 -10.40
N ASP A 316 20.74 -21.29 -10.59
CA ASP A 316 22.00 -21.33 -9.86
C ASP A 316 23.12 -20.73 -10.70
N VAL A 317 23.85 -19.77 -10.13
CA VAL A 317 25.02 -19.15 -10.77
C VAL A 317 26.25 -19.39 -9.90
N ALA A 318 27.22 -20.14 -10.44
CA ALA A 318 28.46 -20.40 -9.74
C ALA A 318 29.27 -19.10 -9.55
N LEU A 319 29.84 -18.93 -8.36
CA LEU A 319 30.75 -17.83 -8.07
C LEU A 319 32.19 -18.34 -8.20
N PRO A 320 33.10 -17.61 -8.86
CA PRO A 320 34.48 -18.07 -9.10
C PRO A 320 35.44 -17.81 -7.91
N PHE A 321 34.84 -17.57 -6.71
CA PHE A 321 35.64 -17.18 -5.55
C PHE A 321 36.33 -18.40 -4.91
N THR A 322 37.66 -18.37 -4.90
CA THR A 322 38.50 -19.36 -4.22
C THR A 322 38.82 -18.99 -2.77
N GLU A 323 38.43 -17.76 -2.37
CA GLU A 323 38.59 -17.23 -1.02
C GLU A 323 37.26 -16.63 -0.56
N ASP A 324 37.05 -16.56 0.75
CA ASP A 324 35.89 -15.92 1.36
C ASP A 324 35.81 -14.44 0.97
N ARG A 325 34.58 -13.96 0.76
CA ARG A 325 34.30 -12.55 0.41
C ARG A 325 33.30 -11.94 1.35
N TRP A 326 33.45 -10.65 1.62
CA TRP A 326 32.50 -9.84 2.35
C TRP A 326 31.85 -8.82 1.41
N VAL A 327 30.56 -8.92 1.22
CA VAL A 327 29.77 -8.03 0.34
C VAL A 327 29.19 -6.89 1.17
N ARG A 328 29.68 -5.67 0.94
CA ARG A 328 29.24 -4.45 1.63
C ARG A 328 28.04 -3.77 0.95
N ALA A 329 27.89 -3.99 -0.35
CA ALA A 329 26.79 -3.43 -1.13
C ALA A 329 26.48 -4.31 -2.35
N ILE A 330 25.25 -4.19 -2.84
CA ILE A 330 24.75 -4.90 -4.01
C ILE A 330 23.94 -3.93 -4.85
N GLN A 331 24.08 -4.04 -6.18
CA GLN A 331 23.21 -3.31 -7.11
C GLN A 331 22.66 -4.25 -8.16
N TYR A 332 21.38 -4.05 -8.51
CA TYR A 332 20.71 -4.74 -9.59
C TYR A 332 20.54 -3.84 -10.80
N LEU A 333 20.88 -4.35 -11.99
CA LEU A 333 20.53 -3.76 -13.28
C LEU A 333 19.64 -4.76 -14.03
N PRO A 334 18.31 -4.61 -14.01
CA PRO A 334 17.41 -5.53 -14.69
C PRO A 334 17.51 -5.39 -16.20
N GLY A 335 17.54 -6.53 -16.92
CA GLY A 335 17.51 -6.55 -18.38
C GLY A 335 16.13 -6.17 -18.96
N SER A 336 15.06 -6.53 -18.25
CA SER A 336 13.67 -6.19 -18.60
C SER A 336 12.90 -5.65 -17.38
N PRO A 337 13.08 -4.37 -17.03
CA PRO A 337 12.43 -3.77 -15.85
C PRO A 337 10.90 -3.86 -15.85
N LYS A 338 10.25 -3.86 -17.01
CA LYS A 338 8.79 -4.01 -17.16
C LYS A 338 8.29 -5.41 -16.85
N SER A 339 9.13 -6.43 -17.07
CA SER A 339 8.73 -7.83 -16.89
C SER A 339 9.21 -8.42 -15.59
N LEU A 340 10.37 -7.99 -15.07
CA LEU A 340 10.93 -8.54 -13.83
C LEU A 340 10.15 -8.02 -12.62
N HIS A 341 9.21 -8.83 -12.12
CA HIS A 341 8.39 -8.49 -10.96
C HIS A 341 9.20 -8.51 -9.66
N HIS A 342 10.05 -9.51 -9.46
CA HIS A 342 11.06 -9.54 -8.39
C HIS A 342 12.15 -10.56 -8.67
N LEU A 343 13.31 -10.32 -8.06
CA LEU A 343 14.41 -11.25 -7.96
C LEU A 343 14.82 -11.39 -6.50
N MET A 344 14.98 -12.61 -6.03
CA MET A 344 15.55 -12.92 -4.71
C MET A 344 16.85 -13.68 -4.89
N ALA A 345 17.92 -13.21 -4.23
CA ALA A 345 19.25 -13.80 -4.29
C ALA A 345 19.63 -14.42 -2.94
N TYR A 346 20.17 -15.63 -2.99
CA TYR A 346 20.64 -16.37 -1.83
C TYR A 346 22.06 -16.88 -2.07
N VAL A 347 22.87 -16.85 -1.03
CA VAL A 347 24.16 -17.56 -1.00
C VAL A 347 23.89 -18.97 -0.49
N THR A 348 24.24 -19.97 -1.30
CA THR A 348 23.97 -21.39 -1.01
C THR A 348 25.25 -22.21 -1.19
N ALA A 349 25.35 -23.34 -0.48
CA ALA A 349 26.46 -24.27 -0.65
C ALA A 349 26.49 -24.84 -2.07
N PRO A 350 27.66 -25.26 -2.59
CA PRO A 350 27.77 -25.72 -3.98
C PRO A 350 26.91 -26.94 -4.29
N ASP A 351 26.71 -27.83 -3.31
CA ASP A 351 25.95 -29.06 -3.38
C ASP A 351 24.48 -28.91 -2.90
N GLU A 352 24.09 -27.72 -2.44
CA GLU A 352 22.72 -27.48 -1.98
C GLU A 352 21.75 -27.52 -3.15
N ASP A 353 20.72 -28.39 -3.07
CA ASP A 353 19.60 -28.40 -4.00
C ASP A 353 18.59 -27.32 -3.59
N PHE A 354 18.81 -26.11 -4.08
CA PHE A 354 17.92 -24.97 -3.83
C PHE A 354 16.51 -25.20 -4.41
N TRP A 355 16.36 -26.07 -5.38
CA TRP A 355 15.15 -26.38 -6.14
C TRP A 355 14.37 -27.56 -5.59
N GLY A 356 15.02 -28.40 -4.77
CA GLY A 356 14.53 -29.70 -4.34
C GLY A 356 13.29 -29.64 -3.47
N THR A 357 12.75 -30.81 -3.17
CA THR A 357 11.56 -31.01 -2.32
C THR A 357 11.74 -30.51 -0.89
N GLU A 358 12.98 -30.38 -0.40
CA GLU A 358 13.30 -29.85 0.93
C GLU A 358 13.40 -28.31 0.97
N ARG A 359 13.17 -27.66 -0.13
CA ARG A 359 13.31 -26.20 -0.28
C ARG A 359 12.60 -25.39 0.80
N SER A 360 11.42 -25.80 1.22
CA SER A 360 10.65 -25.15 2.27
C SER A 360 11.28 -25.29 3.66
N ASN A 361 11.92 -26.42 3.93
CA ASN A 361 12.52 -26.73 5.24
C ASN A 361 13.86 -26.03 5.45
N THR A 362 14.64 -25.85 4.38
CA THR A 362 15.98 -25.24 4.42
C THR A 362 15.94 -23.71 4.18
N ALA A 363 14.82 -23.15 3.75
CA ALA A 363 14.69 -21.72 3.44
C ALA A 363 15.07 -20.80 4.62
N ALA A 364 14.87 -21.25 5.86
CA ALA A 364 15.21 -20.47 7.06
C ALA A 364 16.71 -20.41 7.35
N SER A 365 17.50 -21.37 6.85
CA SER A 365 18.96 -21.47 7.08
C SER A 365 19.81 -20.84 5.96
N ARG A 366 19.21 -20.54 4.81
CA ARG A 366 19.89 -19.95 3.67
C ARG A 366 20.32 -18.53 3.96
N ARG A 367 21.48 -18.12 3.47
CA ARG A 367 21.92 -16.74 3.52
C ARG A 367 21.21 -15.96 2.43
N PHE A 368 20.15 -15.22 2.80
CA PHE A 368 19.50 -14.28 1.92
C PHE A 368 20.46 -13.10 1.66
N LEU A 369 20.82 -12.89 0.41
CA LEU A 369 21.71 -11.81 0.02
C LEU A 369 20.93 -10.50 -0.05
N THR A 370 19.96 -10.41 -0.95
CA THR A 370 19.01 -9.29 -1.07
C THR A 370 17.93 -9.61 -2.10
N SER A 371 17.04 -8.66 -2.36
CA SER A 371 16.02 -8.76 -3.41
C SER A 371 16.00 -7.51 -4.27
N TYR A 372 15.58 -7.66 -5.51
CA TYR A 372 15.16 -6.58 -6.40
C TYR A 372 13.65 -6.57 -6.52
N ILE A 373 13.05 -5.38 -6.44
CA ILE A 373 11.65 -5.10 -6.73
C ILE A 373 11.59 -3.81 -7.52
N PRO A 374 10.82 -3.73 -8.62
CA PRO A 374 10.69 -2.51 -9.39
C PRO A 374 10.23 -1.32 -8.52
N GLY A 375 10.93 -0.19 -8.65
CA GLY A 375 10.62 1.01 -7.86
C GLY A 375 11.30 1.11 -6.50
N GLU A 376 11.94 0.05 -5.99
CA GLU A 376 12.91 0.17 -4.90
C GLU A 376 14.24 0.74 -5.41
N PRO A 377 15.07 1.30 -4.51
CA PRO A 377 16.45 1.61 -4.87
C PRO A 377 17.15 0.36 -5.42
N THR A 378 17.77 0.48 -6.58
CA THR A 378 18.51 -0.64 -7.20
C THR A 378 19.77 -1.01 -6.42
N VAL A 379 20.25 -0.10 -5.58
CA VAL A 379 21.42 -0.27 -4.72
C VAL A 379 20.98 -0.57 -3.28
N ARG A 380 21.61 -1.56 -2.67
CA ARG A 380 21.51 -1.87 -1.25
C ARG A 380 22.91 -1.81 -0.63
N GLU A 381 23.15 -0.84 0.25
CA GLU A 381 24.32 -0.77 1.09
C GLU A 381 24.00 -1.27 2.50
N TYR A 382 24.93 -2.02 3.09
CA TYR A 382 24.81 -2.46 4.48
C TYR A 382 25.41 -1.41 5.41
N ALA A 383 24.95 -1.38 6.66
CA ALA A 383 25.43 -0.40 7.65
C ALA A 383 26.97 -0.51 7.84
N PRO A 384 27.66 0.61 8.13
CA PRO A 384 29.09 0.58 8.39
C PRO A 384 29.49 -0.48 9.43
N GLY A 385 30.56 -1.23 9.16
CA GLY A 385 31.00 -2.35 10.01
C GLY A 385 30.21 -3.64 9.85
N THR A 386 29.27 -3.69 8.88
CA THR A 386 28.49 -4.90 8.58
C THR A 386 28.62 -5.28 7.11
N ALA A 387 28.49 -6.57 6.80
CA ALA A 387 28.50 -7.08 5.42
C ALA A 387 27.87 -8.48 5.37
N ILE A 388 27.52 -8.95 4.18
CA ILE A 388 27.12 -10.34 3.97
C ILE A 388 28.35 -11.18 3.69
N PHE A 389 28.45 -12.31 4.38
CA PHE A 389 29.53 -13.27 4.20
C PHE A 389 29.22 -14.25 3.06
N VAL A 390 30.12 -14.35 2.09
CA VAL A 390 30.09 -15.28 0.97
C VAL A 390 31.28 -16.21 1.06
N PRO A 391 31.11 -17.47 1.53
CA PRO A 391 32.19 -18.43 1.62
C PRO A 391 32.77 -18.82 0.25
N ALA A 392 34.04 -19.18 0.22
CA ALA A 392 34.71 -19.71 -0.97
C ALA A 392 33.94 -20.89 -1.57
N GLY A 393 33.87 -20.97 -2.89
CA GLY A 393 33.20 -22.05 -3.62
C GLY A 393 31.67 -22.07 -3.56
N HIS A 394 31.02 -21.11 -2.86
CA HIS A 394 29.55 -21.01 -2.84
C HIS A 394 29.03 -20.47 -4.17
N LYS A 395 27.69 -20.64 -4.37
CA LYS A 395 26.96 -20.17 -5.55
C LYS A 395 25.89 -19.16 -5.14
N LEU A 396 25.38 -18.38 -6.10
CA LEU A 396 24.13 -17.67 -5.95
C LEU A 396 22.98 -18.52 -6.47
N SER A 397 21.99 -18.74 -5.62
CA SER A 397 20.71 -19.32 -6.02
C SER A 397 19.68 -18.21 -6.11
N LEU A 398 19.13 -18.04 -7.30
CA LEU A 398 18.24 -16.94 -7.65
C LEU A 398 16.82 -17.46 -7.85
N GLN A 399 15.83 -16.74 -7.30
CA GLN A 399 14.41 -16.92 -7.60
C GLN A 399 13.94 -15.67 -8.33
N LEU A 400 13.49 -15.84 -9.58
CA LEU A 400 12.95 -14.77 -10.39
C LEU A 400 11.46 -14.99 -10.63
N HIS A 401 10.70 -13.92 -10.63
CA HIS A 401 9.31 -13.90 -11.03
C HIS A 401 9.09 -12.83 -12.10
N TYR A 402 8.45 -13.23 -13.21
CA TYR A 402 8.19 -12.36 -14.33
C TYR A 402 6.70 -12.13 -14.51
N MET A 403 6.35 -10.95 -15.02
CA MET A 403 5.00 -10.60 -15.44
C MET A 403 5.00 -10.27 -16.93
N THR A 404 3.93 -10.66 -17.62
CA THR A 404 3.71 -10.30 -19.01
C THR A 404 3.03 -8.94 -19.10
N TYR A 405 3.42 -8.13 -20.11
CA TYR A 405 2.88 -6.77 -20.30
C TYR A 405 2.41 -6.48 -21.74
N GLY A 406 2.04 -7.52 -22.49
CA GLY A 406 1.51 -7.40 -23.85
C GLY A 406 2.56 -7.44 -24.95
N MET A 407 3.86 -7.45 -24.62
CA MET A 407 4.98 -7.56 -25.57
C MET A 407 5.94 -8.66 -25.15
N GLN A 408 6.58 -9.30 -26.12
CA GLN A 408 7.68 -10.22 -25.86
C GLN A 408 8.92 -9.44 -25.42
N SER A 409 9.66 -9.99 -24.46
CA SER A 409 10.93 -9.41 -24.01
C SER A 409 11.93 -10.51 -23.64
N VAL A 410 13.16 -10.12 -23.39
CA VAL A 410 14.21 -10.99 -22.86
C VAL A 410 14.80 -10.29 -21.64
N ASP A 411 14.92 -11.01 -20.52
CA ASP A 411 15.62 -10.52 -19.34
C ASP A 411 17.00 -11.18 -19.25
N GLU A 412 18.02 -10.37 -18.97
CA GLU A 412 19.35 -10.76 -18.55
C GLU A 412 19.80 -9.77 -17.46
N THR A 413 19.34 -10.01 -16.25
CA THR A 413 19.62 -9.14 -15.10
C THR A 413 21.08 -9.25 -14.68
N GLN A 414 21.72 -8.12 -14.40
CA GLN A 414 23.06 -8.04 -13.83
C GLN A 414 22.99 -7.71 -12.34
N ILE A 415 23.83 -8.38 -11.54
CA ILE A 415 23.94 -8.18 -10.09
C ILE A 415 25.38 -7.79 -9.80
N GLY A 416 25.62 -6.52 -9.46
CA GLY A 416 26.91 -6.01 -9.05
C GLY A 416 27.16 -6.27 -7.57
N LEU A 417 28.27 -6.91 -7.24
CA LEU A 417 28.74 -7.16 -5.88
C LEU A 417 29.91 -6.23 -5.57
N TYR A 418 29.81 -5.50 -4.47
CA TYR A 418 30.86 -4.61 -3.95
C TYR A 418 31.44 -5.19 -2.68
N PHE A 419 32.75 -5.47 -2.70
CA PHE A 419 33.43 -6.13 -1.59
C PHE A 419 34.01 -5.13 -0.59
N THR A 420 34.40 -5.65 0.55
CA THR A 420 35.19 -4.96 1.56
C THR A 420 36.14 -5.93 2.26
N GLU A 421 37.32 -5.43 2.62
CA GLU A 421 38.34 -6.15 3.39
C GLU A 421 38.48 -5.57 4.80
N GLN A 422 37.50 -4.73 5.24
CA GLN A 422 37.53 -4.12 6.56
C GLN A 422 37.59 -5.21 7.65
N PRO A 423 38.50 -5.15 8.62
CA PRO A 423 38.55 -6.12 9.70
C PRO A 423 37.41 -5.93 10.70
N GLY A 424 37.00 -7.03 11.37
CA GLY A 424 36.01 -6.97 12.45
C GLY A 424 34.56 -6.78 11.98
N LEU A 425 34.25 -7.18 10.73
CA LEU A 425 32.91 -7.09 10.20
C LEU A 425 31.94 -8.03 10.93
N LYS A 426 30.74 -7.54 11.17
CA LYS A 426 29.59 -8.33 11.63
C LYS A 426 28.79 -8.84 10.44
N GLU A 427 28.48 -10.14 10.45
CA GLU A 427 27.68 -10.76 9.38
C GLU A 427 26.22 -10.30 9.46
N VAL A 428 25.72 -9.71 8.39
CA VAL A 428 24.28 -9.47 8.21
C VAL A 428 23.59 -10.78 7.85
N ARG A 429 22.59 -11.14 8.62
CA ARG A 429 21.79 -12.35 8.46
C ARG A 429 20.32 -12.01 8.29
N THR A 430 19.58 -12.88 7.62
CA THR A 430 18.13 -12.78 7.50
C THR A 430 17.49 -14.05 8.04
N ARG A 431 16.55 -13.89 8.98
CA ARG A 431 15.78 -14.98 9.56
C ARG A 431 14.36 -14.95 9.01
N ALA A 432 13.92 -16.05 8.43
CA ALA A 432 12.52 -16.29 8.13
C ALA A 432 11.79 -16.79 9.39
N VAL A 433 10.68 -16.14 9.71
CA VAL A 433 9.73 -16.54 10.77
C VAL A 433 8.42 -16.86 10.08
N SER A 434 8.00 -18.12 10.06
CA SER A 434 6.96 -18.61 9.15
C SER A 434 6.10 -19.70 9.76
N VAL A 435 4.92 -19.88 9.18
CA VAL A 435 4.07 -21.05 9.34
C VAL A 435 3.95 -21.73 7.99
N ASN A 436 4.23 -23.01 7.93
CA ASN A 436 4.18 -23.83 6.70
C ASN A 436 3.18 -24.99 6.75
N ASN A 437 2.34 -25.02 7.78
CA ASN A 437 1.27 -26.01 7.92
C ASN A 437 -0.03 -25.32 8.34
N PHE A 438 -0.83 -24.91 7.36
CA PHE A 438 -2.13 -24.31 7.56
C PHE A 438 -3.07 -24.60 6.40
N LEU A 439 -4.37 -24.50 6.66
CA LEU A 439 -5.43 -24.52 5.67
C LEU A 439 -6.27 -23.26 5.83
N LEU A 440 -6.19 -22.37 4.85
CA LEU A 440 -6.99 -21.15 4.77
C LEU A 440 -8.36 -21.49 4.18
N PRO A 441 -9.45 -21.37 4.96
CA PRO A 441 -10.77 -21.75 4.48
C PRO A 441 -11.26 -20.84 3.34
N ALA A 442 -12.03 -21.41 2.44
CA ALA A 442 -12.77 -20.67 1.42
C ALA A 442 -13.63 -19.57 2.05
N ARG A 443 -13.71 -18.41 1.40
CA ARG A 443 -14.54 -17.25 1.80
C ARG A 443 -14.22 -16.64 3.16
N SER A 444 -13.11 -17.04 3.80
CA SER A 444 -12.67 -16.42 5.05
C SER A 444 -12.24 -14.97 4.82
N THR A 445 -12.80 -14.03 5.57
CA THR A 445 -12.50 -12.59 5.46
C THR A 445 -11.33 -12.14 6.32
N ASN A 446 -10.97 -12.94 7.33
CA ASN A 446 -9.90 -12.60 8.28
C ASN A 446 -9.35 -13.85 8.98
N PHE A 447 -8.54 -14.62 8.27
CA PHE A 447 -7.86 -15.79 8.83
C PHE A 447 -6.55 -15.37 9.47
N ALA A 448 -6.56 -15.22 10.80
CA ALA A 448 -5.42 -14.74 11.56
C ALA A 448 -4.31 -15.80 11.68
N MET A 449 -3.05 -15.36 11.58
CA MET A 449 -1.85 -16.18 11.66
C MET A 449 -0.81 -15.52 12.57
N GLN A 450 0.00 -16.34 13.21
CA GLN A 450 1.14 -15.90 14.00
C GLN A 450 2.27 -16.92 13.96
N ALA A 451 3.52 -16.44 13.93
CA ALA A 451 4.72 -17.25 14.07
C ALA A 451 5.74 -16.55 14.98
N GLU A 452 6.59 -17.34 15.62
CA GLU A 452 7.66 -16.85 16.50
C GLU A 452 8.97 -17.59 16.26
N HIS A 453 10.08 -16.91 16.53
CA HIS A 453 11.43 -17.49 16.56
C HIS A 453 12.21 -16.93 17.74
N VAL A 454 12.79 -17.82 18.55
CA VAL A 454 13.63 -17.45 19.72
C VAL A 454 15.03 -17.09 19.27
N LEU A 455 15.55 -15.96 19.74
CA LEU A 455 16.92 -15.53 19.52
C LEU A 455 17.85 -16.20 20.55
N GLU A 456 18.84 -16.94 20.08
CA GLU A 456 19.84 -17.61 20.94
C GLU A 456 20.92 -16.63 21.43
N GLU A 457 21.16 -15.55 20.67
CA GLU A 457 22.13 -14.49 20.95
C GLU A 457 21.48 -13.11 20.92
N ALA A 458 22.15 -12.11 21.48
CA ALA A 458 21.72 -10.73 21.34
C ALA A 458 21.96 -10.24 19.91
N VAL A 459 20.99 -9.52 19.34
CA VAL A 459 21.04 -9.05 17.95
C VAL A 459 20.62 -7.59 17.80
N VAL A 460 21.00 -7.01 16.68
CA VAL A 460 20.51 -5.70 16.22
C VAL A 460 19.70 -5.91 14.95
N VAL A 461 18.39 -5.74 15.04
CA VAL A 461 17.48 -5.84 13.87
C VAL A 461 17.55 -4.54 13.07
N THR A 462 17.82 -4.66 11.78
CA THR A 462 18.00 -3.53 10.85
C THR A 462 16.93 -3.45 9.78
N GLY A 463 16.15 -4.52 9.56
CA GLY A 463 15.13 -4.51 8.52
C GLY A 463 14.14 -5.64 8.65
N VAL A 464 13.03 -5.48 7.94
CA VAL A 464 11.94 -6.47 7.88
C VAL A 464 11.38 -6.58 6.46
N ARG A 465 10.79 -7.74 6.15
CA ARG A 465 10.08 -7.96 4.90
C ARG A 465 8.91 -8.91 5.12
N ALA A 466 7.74 -8.56 4.60
CA ALA A 466 6.57 -9.44 4.57
C ALA A 466 6.52 -10.24 3.28
N ARG A 467 6.12 -11.52 3.37
CA ARG A 467 5.81 -12.34 2.21
C ARG A 467 4.53 -13.14 2.45
N MET A 468 3.52 -12.83 1.70
CA MET A 468 2.29 -13.57 1.47
C MET A 468 2.02 -13.58 -0.03
N ASN A 469 1.05 -14.39 -0.49
CA ASN A 469 0.62 -14.31 -1.88
C ASN A 469 -0.65 -13.44 -2.00
N TYR A 470 -1.54 -13.72 -2.96
CA TYR A 470 -2.67 -12.85 -3.33
C TYR A 470 -3.68 -12.57 -2.22
N ARG A 471 -3.78 -13.47 -1.23
CA ARG A 471 -4.77 -13.36 -0.15
C ARG A 471 -4.26 -12.66 1.10
N GLY A 472 -2.97 -12.24 1.09
CA GLY A 472 -2.38 -11.47 2.20
C GLY A 472 -3.18 -10.21 2.48
N LYS A 473 -3.54 -9.98 3.77
CA LYS A 473 -4.33 -8.83 4.21
C LYS A 473 -3.48 -7.79 4.93
N HIS A 474 -2.74 -8.20 5.94
CA HIS A 474 -1.81 -7.37 6.71
C HIS A 474 -0.74 -8.22 7.39
N MET A 475 0.39 -7.60 7.76
CA MET A 475 1.42 -8.23 8.59
C MET A 475 2.04 -7.23 9.55
N ARG A 476 2.27 -7.67 10.79
CA ARG A 476 2.96 -6.92 11.87
C ARG A 476 4.19 -7.67 12.34
N PHE A 477 5.20 -6.93 12.69
CA PHE A 477 6.47 -7.40 13.20
C PHE A 477 6.67 -6.87 14.61
N ALA A 478 6.97 -7.76 15.55
CA ALA A 478 7.21 -7.41 16.93
C ALA A 478 8.34 -8.23 17.53
N ALA A 479 8.87 -7.77 18.64
CA ALA A 479 9.74 -8.52 19.53
C ALA A 479 9.05 -8.73 20.87
N VAL A 480 9.10 -9.95 21.40
CA VAL A 480 8.72 -10.25 22.79
C VAL A 480 10.01 -10.42 23.58
N LEU A 481 10.25 -9.54 24.54
CA LEU A 481 11.45 -9.52 25.35
C LEU A 481 11.45 -10.64 26.40
N PRO A 482 12.60 -10.99 27.01
CA PRO A 482 12.65 -12.05 28.02
C PRO A 482 11.79 -11.79 29.25
N ASP A 483 11.48 -10.54 29.57
CA ASP A 483 10.57 -10.15 30.65
C ASP A 483 9.08 -10.28 30.29
N GLY A 484 8.78 -10.70 29.05
CA GLY A 484 7.43 -10.84 28.52
C GLY A 484 6.84 -9.56 27.91
N SER A 485 7.50 -8.42 28.03
CA SER A 485 7.06 -7.20 27.39
C SER A 485 7.14 -7.31 25.85
N GLN A 486 6.22 -6.64 25.16
CA GLN A 486 6.19 -6.64 23.70
C GLN A 486 6.60 -5.26 23.15
N ARG A 487 7.43 -5.27 22.12
CA ARG A 487 7.81 -4.09 21.35
C ARG A 487 7.40 -4.28 19.91
N GLU A 488 6.49 -3.44 19.43
CA GLU A 488 6.17 -3.35 17.99
C GLU A 488 7.38 -2.78 17.24
N LEU A 489 7.71 -3.40 16.11
CA LEU A 489 8.85 -3.00 15.27
C LEU A 489 8.40 -2.37 13.97
N PHE A 490 7.40 -2.96 13.32
CA PHE A 490 6.92 -2.51 12.02
C PHE A 490 5.52 -3.05 11.72
N SER A 491 4.72 -2.29 10.97
CA SER A 491 3.37 -2.72 10.58
C SER A 491 3.08 -2.39 9.11
N ILE A 492 2.54 -3.39 8.41
CA ILE A 492 2.03 -3.30 7.04
C ILE A 492 0.52 -3.56 7.12
N PRO A 493 -0.30 -2.53 7.34
CA PRO A 493 -1.75 -2.67 7.59
C PRO A 493 -2.55 -3.10 6.37
N SER A 494 -2.02 -2.88 5.17
CA SER A 494 -2.65 -3.33 3.92
C SER A 494 -1.59 -3.93 3.01
N TYR A 495 -1.43 -5.24 3.11
CA TYR A 495 -0.47 -5.96 2.31
C TYR A 495 -0.87 -5.96 0.82
N ASN A 496 0.13 -5.84 -0.04
CA ASN A 496 -0.04 -5.90 -1.49
C ASN A 496 0.96 -6.92 -2.08
N TYR A 497 0.45 -7.99 -2.68
CA TYR A 497 1.28 -9.01 -3.32
C TYR A 497 2.20 -8.45 -4.41
N ALA A 498 1.75 -7.44 -5.16
CA ALA A 498 2.56 -6.80 -6.19
C ALA A 498 3.69 -5.94 -5.63
N TRP A 499 3.76 -5.72 -4.31
CA TRP A 499 4.74 -4.88 -3.66
C TRP A 499 5.24 -5.52 -2.36
N GLN A 500 6.40 -6.18 -2.42
CA GLN A 500 6.98 -6.94 -1.31
C GLN A 500 8.40 -6.45 -0.96
N PRO A 501 8.58 -5.17 -0.63
CA PRO A 501 9.90 -4.60 -0.40
C PRO A 501 10.55 -5.13 0.87
N HIS A 502 11.87 -4.98 0.92
CA HIS A 502 12.63 -5.03 2.16
C HIS A 502 12.65 -3.63 2.78
N TYR A 503 12.00 -3.47 3.92
CA TYR A 503 11.99 -2.22 4.67
C TYR A 503 13.22 -2.16 5.59
N GLN A 504 14.13 -1.23 5.30
CA GLN A 504 15.25 -0.92 6.19
C GLN A 504 14.76 0.02 7.29
N LEU A 505 14.87 -0.40 8.55
CA LEU A 505 14.46 0.41 9.68
C LEU A 505 15.36 1.65 9.79
N ASP A 506 14.76 2.81 10.01
CA ASP A 506 15.49 4.07 10.23
C ASP A 506 16.29 4.05 11.53
N GLN A 507 15.80 3.30 12.53
CA GLN A 507 16.48 3.06 13.79
C GLN A 507 16.64 1.56 14.04
N PRO A 508 17.88 1.04 14.03
CA PRO A 508 18.16 -0.35 14.39
C PRO A 508 17.68 -0.68 15.81
N VAL A 509 17.14 -1.88 15.99
CA VAL A 509 16.54 -2.31 17.24
C VAL A 509 17.41 -3.36 17.94
N HIS A 510 17.95 -3.02 19.11
CA HIS A 510 18.69 -3.95 19.95
C HIS A 510 17.74 -4.88 20.70
N LEU A 511 17.97 -6.18 20.57
CA LEU A 511 17.19 -7.23 21.25
C LEU A 511 18.16 -8.17 22.01
N PRO A 512 17.95 -8.41 23.31
CA PRO A 512 18.76 -9.34 24.09
C PRO A 512 18.51 -10.80 23.68
N ALA A 513 19.45 -11.68 24.01
CA ALA A 513 19.28 -13.12 23.87
C ALA A 513 18.02 -13.57 24.64
N GLY A 514 17.33 -14.59 24.14
CA GLY A 514 16.04 -15.06 24.69
C GLY A 514 14.82 -14.25 24.25
N SER A 515 14.98 -13.13 23.53
CA SER A 515 13.87 -12.45 22.88
C SER A 515 13.25 -13.34 21.78
N ARG A 516 11.95 -13.14 21.50
CA ARG A 516 11.29 -13.82 20.38
C ARG A 516 10.92 -12.81 19.31
N LEU A 517 11.38 -13.05 18.09
CA LEU A 517 10.89 -12.37 16.89
C LEU A 517 9.50 -12.91 16.59
N ARG A 518 8.51 -12.04 16.52
CA ARG A 518 7.11 -12.40 16.25
C ARG A 518 6.63 -11.75 14.98
N VAL A 519 5.95 -12.52 14.12
CA VAL A 519 5.12 -12.01 13.04
C VAL A 519 3.68 -12.41 13.29
N SER A 520 2.77 -11.47 13.11
CA SER A 520 1.32 -11.71 13.14
C SER A 520 0.68 -11.06 11.92
N GLY A 521 -0.41 -11.62 11.44
CA GLY A 521 -1.09 -11.09 10.27
C GLY A 521 -2.36 -11.85 9.95
N ALA A 522 -2.97 -11.55 8.82
CA ALA A 522 -4.16 -12.26 8.38
C ALA A 522 -4.21 -12.40 6.85
N PHE A 523 -5.03 -13.35 6.42
CA PHE A 523 -5.45 -13.53 5.04
C PHE A 523 -6.92 -13.13 4.85
N ASP A 524 -7.24 -12.66 3.64
CA ASP A 524 -8.60 -12.44 3.15
C ASP A 524 -8.83 -13.32 1.90
N ASN A 525 -9.49 -14.47 2.09
CA ASN A 525 -9.87 -15.41 1.03
C ASN A 525 -11.32 -15.19 0.56
N SER A 526 -11.87 -14.01 0.78
CA SER A 526 -13.25 -13.67 0.42
C SER A 526 -13.36 -13.08 -0.98
N VAL A 527 -14.60 -12.92 -1.43
CA VAL A 527 -14.94 -12.20 -2.68
C VAL A 527 -14.65 -10.69 -2.60
N SER A 528 -14.47 -10.14 -1.39
CA SER A 528 -14.17 -8.73 -1.18
C SER A 528 -12.69 -8.39 -1.39
N ASN A 529 -11.82 -9.39 -1.50
CA ASN A 529 -10.43 -9.21 -1.88
C ASN A 529 -10.30 -9.24 -3.41
N PRO A 530 -10.08 -8.09 -4.08
CA PRO A 530 -10.02 -8.03 -5.54
C PRO A 530 -8.80 -8.77 -6.14
N ALA A 531 -7.78 -9.05 -5.32
CA ALA A 531 -6.58 -9.79 -5.74
C ALA A 531 -6.77 -11.32 -5.64
N ASN A 532 -7.82 -11.80 -4.96
CA ASN A 532 -8.04 -13.23 -4.73
C ASN A 532 -8.44 -13.94 -6.04
N PRO A 533 -7.64 -14.88 -6.55
CA PRO A 533 -7.95 -15.56 -7.81
C PRO A 533 -9.14 -16.52 -7.73
N ASP A 534 -9.41 -17.11 -6.56
CA ASP A 534 -10.53 -18.04 -6.34
C ASP A 534 -10.98 -18.04 -4.87
N PRO A 535 -12.04 -17.29 -4.55
CA PRO A 535 -12.59 -17.25 -3.18
C PRO A 535 -13.31 -18.53 -2.74
N ALA A 536 -13.64 -19.43 -3.66
CA ALA A 536 -14.37 -20.65 -3.34
C ALA A 536 -13.46 -21.83 -2.96
N ARG A 537 -12.15 -21.66 -3.11
CA ARG A 537 -11.14 -22.68 -2.83
C ARG A 537 -10.57 -22.55 -1.41
N ASP A 538 -10.45 -23.68 -0.71
CA ASP A 538 -9.55 -23.79 0.44
C ASP A 538 -8.09 -23.77 -0.05
N VAL A 539 -7.21 -23.07 0.66
CA VAL A 539 -5.82 -22.86 0.23
C VAL A 539 -4.85 -23.28 1.33
N SER A 540 -3.92 -24.16 0.99
CA SER A 540 -2.84 -24.59 1.87
C SER A 540 -1.55 -23.81 1.63
N PHE A 541 -0.58 -24.01 2.52
CA PHE A 541 0.81 -23.62 2.24
C PHE A 541 1.30 -24.28 0.95
N GLY A 542 1.97 -23.47 0.11
CA GLY A 542 2.58 -23.95 -1.12
C GLY A 542 3.45 -22.90 -1.79
N LEU A 543 4.19 -23.33 -2.81
CA LEU A 543 5.18 -22.50 -3.49
C LEU A 543 4.69 -21.97 -4.85
N SER A 544 3.51 -22.38 -5.29
CA SER A 544 2.83 -21.77 -6.43
C SER A 544 2.25 -20.41 -6.04
N SER A 545 2.16 -19.48 -6.97
CA SER A 545 1.51 -18.19 -6.74
C SER A 545 0.02 -18.30 -6.39
N SER A 546 -0.63 -19.39 -6.77
CA SER A 546 -2.03 -19.70 -6.42
C SER A 546 -2.22 -20.27 -5.01
N ASP A 547 -1.16 -20.77 -4.38
CA ASP A 547 -1.13 -21.19 -2.98
C ASP A 547 -0.86 -20.00 -2.06
N GLU A 548 -0.69 -20.22 -0.75
CA GLU A 548 -0.34 -19.15 0.18
C GLU A 548 0.92 -19.48 0.99
N VAL A 549 1.62 -18.42 1.37
CA VAL A 549 2.75 -18.46 2.29
C VAL A 549 2.56 -17.40 3.38
N PHE A 550 2.99 -17.71 4.60
CA PHE A 550 3.02 -16.74 5.70
C PHE A 550 4.42 -16.67 6.26
N ILE A 551 5.19 -15.66 5.80
CA ILE A 551 6.61 -15.50 6.15
C ILE A 551 6.91 -14.04 6.45
N GLY A 552 7.43 -13.76 7.65
CA GLY A 552 8.09 -12.50 7.97
C GLY A 552 9.60 -12.69 8.04
N TYR A 553 10.34 -11.88 7.33
CA TYR A 553 11.80 -11.87 7.36
C TYR A 553 12.29 -10.76 8.27
N PHE A 554 13.28 -11.07 9.11
CA PHE A 554 14.03 -10.10 9.90
C PHE A 554 15.49 -10.10 9.46
N THR A 555 16.01 -8.94 9.10
CA THR A 555 17.42 -8.73 8.80
C THR A 555 18.10 -8.17 10.05
N TYR A 556 19.22 -8.78 10.45
CA TYR A 556 19.91 -8.44 11.69
C TYR A 556 21.40 -8.82 11.63
N TYR A 557 22.16 -8.34 12.59
CA TYR A 557 23.52 -8.79 12.89
C TYR A 557 23.66 -9.02 14.40
N ALA A 558 24.68 -9.81 14.82
CA ALA A 558 24.94 -10.06 16.23
C ALA A 558 25.29 -8.75 16.96
N ALA A 559 24.65 -8.49 18.11
CA ALA A 559 25.07 -7.41 19.01
C ALA A 559 26.46 -7.76 19.64
N GLU A 560 27.14 -6.76 20.18
CA GLU A 560 28.40 -6.98 20.92
C GLU A 560 28.14 -7.67 22.25
#